data_835d6d6ea4471d39f6f7e0212f37065f
#
_entry.id   835d6d6ea4471d39f6f7e0212f37065f
#
_cell.length_a   1.000
_cell.length_b   1.000
_cell.length_c   1.000
_cell.angle_alpha   90.00
_cell.angle_beta   90.00
_cell.angle_gamma   90.00
#
_symmetry.space_group_name_H-M   'P 1'
#
loop_
_entity.id
_entity.type
_entity.pdbx_description
1 polymer ?
#
loop_
_entity_poly.entity_id
_entity_poly.type
_entity_poly.pdbx_seq_one_letter_code
_entity_poly.pdbx_strand_id
1 'polypeptide(L)'
;MKEFWDDRFGSEDYVYGTDPNVFFKEQLDKLEPGKLLLPAEGEGRNAVYAASKGWEVTAVDFSEIARKKALRLADRNNVQIDYSLMDLRYLRCRNGFDAIGLVFIHFRPEQRTAFHHHLHDCLNKGGIIIAEFFHKRQLENKTGGPPAVEMLYDEKELREDFQPLRIDLIEEKKIHMAEGSYHKGVAD
;
A
#
# COMPACT_ATOMS: atom_id res chain seq x y z
N MET A 1 7.84 -10.55 -12.42
CA MET A 1 7.07 -9.57 -11.63
C MET A 1 7.76 -8.21 -11.57
N LYS A 2 9.06 -8.15 -11.22
CA LYS A 2 9.80 -6.88 -11.20
C LYS A 2 9.78 -6.17 -12.56
N GLU A 3 10.11 -6.85 -13.65
CA GLU A 3 10.09 -6.30 -15.02
C GLU A 3 8.73 -5.71 -15.39
N PHE A 4 7.63 -6.40 -15.07
CA PHE A 4 6.27 -5.91 -15.30
C PHE A 4 6.01 -4.55 -14.62
N TRP A 5 6.48 -4.38 -13.37
CA TRP A 5 6.29 -3.13 -12.64
C TRP A 5 7.26 -2.05 -13.10
N ASP A 6 8.51 -2.42 -13.43
CA ASP A 6 9.47 -1.47 -14.01
C ASP A 6 8.95 -0.93 -15.36
N ASP A 7 8.38 -1.78 -16.21
CA ASP A 7 7.75 -1.35 -17.48
C ASP A 7 6.55 -0.43 -17.20
N ARG A 8 5.70 -0.79 -16.22
CA ARG A 8 4.54 0.02 -15.84
C ARG A 8 4.94 1.40 -15.32
N PHE A 9 5.95 1.48 -14.46
CA PHE A 9 6.47 2.74 -13.94
C PHE A 9 7.40 3.49 -14.91
N GLY A 10 7.71 2.90 -16.05
CA GLY A 10 8.66 3.45 -17.04
C GLY A 10 8.20 4.71 -17.77
N SER A 11 6.91 5.07 -17.71
CA SER A 11 6.42 6.33 -18.25
C SER A 11 6.92 7.54 -17.44
N GLU A 12 6.96 8.73 -18.05
CA GLU A 12 7.27 9.97 -17.31
C GLU A 12 6.18 10.34 -16.31
N ASP A 13 4.92 10.06 -16.65
CA ASP A 13 3.76 10.35 -15.80
C ASP A 13 3.69 9.38 -14.62
N TYR A 14 3.14 9.85 -13.49
CA TYR A 14 2.80 9.01 -12.35
C TYR A 14 1.57 8.17 -12.69
N VAL A 15 1.76 6.87 -12.81
CA VAL A 15 0.73 5.99 -13.39
C VAL A 15 -0.49 5.80 -12.49
N TYR A 16 -0.32 6.02 -11.18
CA TYR A 16 -1.39 6.04 -10.17
C TYR A 16 -1.66 7.44 -9.61
N GLY A 17 -1.16 8.49 -10.28
CA GLY A 17 -1.26 9.87 -9.81
C GLY A 17 -0.32 10.20 -8.66
N THR A 18 -0.44 11.42 -8.15
CA THR A 18 0.39 11.96 -7.06
C THR A 18 -0.41 12.21 -5.78
N ASP A 19 -1.74 12.19 -5.87
CA ASP A 19 -2.60 12.30 -4.70
C ASP A 19 -2.62 10.97 -3.93
N PRO A 20 -2.66 11.01 -2.59
CA PRO A 20 -2.73 9.82 -1.78
C PRO A 20 -4.02 9.04 -2.03
N ASN A 21 -3.99 7.75 -1.79
CA ASN A 21 -5.20 6.95 -1.75
C ASN A 21 -6.18 7.53 -0.72
N VAL A 22 -7.44 7.63 -1.11
CA VAL A 22 -8.46 8.35 -0.33
C VAL A 22 -8.70 7.71 1.03
N PHE A 23 -8.89 6.39 1.06
CA PHE A 23 -9.12 5.67 2.32
C PHE A 23 -7.90 5.73 3.25
N PHE A 24 -6.71 5.48 2.69
CA PHE A 24 -5.47 5.60 3.46
C PHE A 24 -5.34 6.98 4.10
N LYS A 25 -5.55 8.04 3.31
CA LYS A 25 -5.53 9.42 3.80
C LYS A 25 -6.52 9.64 4.95
N GLU A 26 -7.80 9.26 4.74
CA GLU A 26 -8.87 9.45 5.71
C GLU A 26 -8.61 8.75 7.05
N GLN A 27 -7.95 7.58 7.03
CA GLN A 27 -7.62 6.86 8.24
C GLN A 27 -6.34 7.41 8.89
N LEU A 28 -5.32 7.72 8.10
CA LEU A 28 -4.05 8.26 8.60
C LEU A 28 -4.25 9.61 9.29
N ASP A 29 -5.12 10.48 8.75
CA ASP A 29 -5.43 11.81 9.31
C ASP A 29 -6.09 11.76 10.71
N LYS A 30 -6.54 10.60 11.15
CA LYS A 30 -7.10 10.38 12.49
C LYS A 30 -6.06 10.00 13.54
N LEU A 31 -4.83 9.74 13.09
CA LEU A 31 -3.74 9.26 13.94
C LEU A 31 -2.74 10.38 14.24
N GLU A 32 -2.12 10.32 15.39
CA GLU A 32 -0.97 11.16 15.69
C GLU A 32 0.25 10.67 14.88
N PRO A 33 1.03 11.58 14.26
CA PRO A 33 2.20 11.19 13.51
C PRO A 33 3.22 10.44 14.37
N GLY A 34 3.76 9.38 13.79
CA GLY A 34 4.78 8.51 14.36
C GLY A 34 5.59 7.86 13.24
N LYS A 35 6.00 6.61 13.41
CA LYS A 35 6.71 5.84 12.39
C LYS A 35 5.75 5.04 11.53
N LEU A 36 5.84 5.24 10.20
CA LEU A 36 4.97 4.60 9.22
C LEU A 36 5.77 3.71 8.28
N LEU A 37 5.32 2.47 8.09
CA LEU A 37 5.82 1.56 7.07
C LEU A 37 4.84 1.49 5.89
N LEU A 38 5.36 1.64 4.68
CA LEU A 38 4.60 1.52 3.43
C LEU A 38 5.27 0.47 2.51
N PRO A 39 4.87 -0.80 2.63
CA PRO A 39 5.33 -1.85 1.72
C PRO A 39 4.69 -1.70 0.33
N ALA A 40 5.43 -2.04 -0.74
CA ALA A 40 5.02 -1.91 -2.14
C ALA A 40 4.49 -0.51 -2.47
N GLU A 41 5.18 0.53 -2.02
CA GLU A 41 4.72 1.92 -2.11
C GLU A 41 4.71 2.48 -3.54
N GLY A 42 5.46 1.87 -4.44
CA GLY A 42 5.51 2.31 -5.84
C GLY A 42 6.05 3.72 -5.99
N GLU A 43 5.31 4.61 -6.64
CA GLU A 43 5.76 5.97 -7.01
C GLU A 43 5.68 7.01 -5.88
N GLY A 44 5.33 6.59 -4.65
CA GLY A 44 5.51 7.41 -3.43
C GLY A 44 4.35 8.33 -3.06
N ARG A 45 3.17 8.19 -3.67
CA ARG A 45 2.04 9.09 -3.42
C ARG A 45 1.57 9.10 -1.96
N ASN A 46 1.49 7.94 -1.33
CA ASN A 46 1.10 7.83 0.07
C ASN A 46 2.24 8.22 1.01
N ALA A 47 3.47 7.84 0.66
CA ALA A 47 4.67 8.18 1.41
C ALA A 47 4.89 9.69 1.52
N VAL A 48 4.79 10.39 0.40
CA VAL A 48 4.96 11.86 0.35
C VAL A 48 3.83 12.55 1.12
N TYR A 49 2.59 12.08 0.96
CA TYR A 49 1.48 12.61 1.75
C TYR A 49 1.74 12.45 3.26
N ALA A 50 2.05 11.24 3.71
CA ALA A 50 2.30 10.96 5.12
C ALA A 50 3.46 11.80 5.68
N ALA A 51 4.57 11.90 4.95
CA ALA A 51 5.69 12.74 5.34
C ALA A 51 5.31 14.23 5.45
N SER A 52 4.42 14.74 4.58
CA SER A 52 3.89 16.10 4.67
C SER A 52 3.03 16.34 5.91
N LYS A 53 2.54 15.28 6.54
CA LYS A 53 1.78 15.30 7.80
C LYS A 53 2.65 15.06 9.03
N GLY A 54 3.95 14.97 8.86
CA GLY A 54 4.91 14.80 9.96
C GLY A 54 5.24 13.35 10.33
N TRP A 55 4.81 12.36 9.53
CA TRP A 55 5.18 10.96 9.74
C TRP A 55 6.64 10.71 9.37
N GLU A 56 7.33 9.90 10.15
CA GLU A 56 8.63 9.30 9.80
C GLU A 56 8.36 8.09 8.90
N VAL A 57 8.54 8.26 7.60
CA VAL A 57 8.11 7.29 6.59
C VAL A 57 9.24 6.39 6.14
N THR A 58 9.03 5.08 6.26
CA THR A 58 9.82 4.04 5.61
C THR A 58 8.99 3.41 4.49
N ALA A 59 9.37 3.67 3.26
CA ALA A 59 8.77 3.07 2.06
C ALA A 59 9.65 1.94 1.54
N VAL A 60 9.02 0.87 1.05
CA VAL A 60 9.71 -0.30 0.50
C VAL A 60 9.07 -0.71 -0.81
N ASP A 61 9.87 -0.87 -1.85
CA ASP A 61 9.46 -1.47 -3.13
C ASP A 61 10.67 -2.11 -3.81
N PHE A 62 10.45 -3.01 -4.76
CA PHE A 62 11.53 -3.63 -5.51
C PHE A 62 11.88 -2.88 -6.81
N SER A 63 11.05 -1.91 -7.24
CA SER A 63 11.26 -1.14 -8.46
C SER A 63 12.18 0.07 -8.22
N GLU A 64 13.31 0.08 -8.90
CA GLU A 64 14.21 1.24 -8.89
C GLU A 64 13.60 2.45 -9.60
N ILE A 65 12.76 2.22 -10.62
CA ILE A 65 12.08 3.27 -11.36
C ILE A 65 11.06 3.97 -10.44
N ALA A 66 10.25 3.18 -9.75
CA ALA A 66 9.30 3.69 -8.77
C ALA A 66 10.00 4.51 -7.68
N ARG A 67 11.09 3.98 -7.10
CA ARG A 67 11.88 4.69 -6.10
C ARG A 67 12.37 6.06 -6.61
N LYS A 68 12.92 6.13 -7.82
CA LYS A 68 13.39 7.39 -8.41
C LYS A 68 12.27 8.42 -8.52
N LYS A 69 11.08 7.97 -8.92
CA LYS A 69 9.88 8.83 -9.02
C LYS A 69 9.37 9.26 -7.64
N ALA A 70 9.34 8.35 -6.67
CA ALA A 70 8.95 8.64 -5.29
C ALA A 70 9.86 9.70 -4.65
N LEU A 71 11.18 9.56 -4.77
CA LEU A 71 12.13 10.55 -4.25
C LEU A 71 12.00 11.91 -4.96
N ARG A 72 11.78 11.92 -6.28
CA ARG A 72 11.49 13.15 -7.03
C ARG A 72 10.18 13.82 -6.56
N LEU A 73 9.17 13.03 -6.24
CA LEU A 73 7.90 13.54 -5.71
C LEU A 73 8.11 14.14 -4.31
N ALA A 74 8.90 13.48 -3.46
CA ALA A 74 9.25 13.97 -2.14
C ALA A 74 10.00 15.32 -2.22
N ASP A 75 11.01 15.42 -3.09
CA ASP A 75 11.75 16.67 -3.32
C ASP A 75 10.82 17.82 -3.76
N ARG A 76 9.89 17.57 -4.70
CA ARG A 76 8.91 18.57 -5.16
C ARG A 76 7.97 19.07 -4.06
N ASN A 77 7.72 18.23 -3.05
CA ASN A 77 6.87 18.56 -1.92
C ASN A 77 7.66 19.02 -0.69
N ASN A 78 9.00 19.17 -0.80
CA ASN A 78 9.90 19.55 0.29
C ASN A 78 9.77 18.63 1.53
N VAL A 79 9.63 17.33 1.33
CA VAL A 79 9.59 16.32 2.38
C VAL A 79 10.68 15.27 2.17
N GLN A 80 10.98 14.51 3.23
CA GLN A 80 11.92 13.41 3.20
C GLN A 80 11.20 12.09 3.51
N ILE A 81 11.56 11.05 2.76
CA ILE A 81 11.11 9.68 2.97
C ILE A 81 12.32 8.75 2.93
N ASP A 82 12.35 7.76 3.80
CA ASP A 82 13.31 6.65 3.67
C ASP A 82 12.72 5.62 2.71
N TYR A 83 13.38 5.42 1.57
CA TYR A 83 12.88 4.51 0.54
C TYR A 83 13.91 3.44 0.21
N SER A 84 13.62 2.21 0.63
CA SER A 84 14.47 1.04 0.46
C SER A 84 14.05 0.19 -0.73
N LEU A 85 15.03 -0.19 -1.57
CA LEU A 85 14.83 -1.19 -2.63
C LEU A 85 14.91 -2.59 -2.04
N MET A 86 13.77 -3.27 -1.96
CA MET A 86 13.69 -4.60 -1.35
C MET A 86 12.50 -5.38 -1.89
N ASP A 87 12.68 -6.67 -2.12
CA ASP A 87 11.56 -7.58 -2.29
C ASP A 87 10.92 -7.87 -0.92
N LEU A 88 9.60 -7.71 -0.83
CA LEU A 88 8.87 -7.86 0.44
C LEU A 88 9.03 -9.26 1.08
N ARG A 89 9.41 -10.28 0.31
CA ARG A 89 9.76 -11.61 0.86
C ARG A 89 10.95 -11.55 1.83
N TYR A 90 11.78 -10.53 1.72
CA TYR A 90 12.95 -10.31 2.57
C TYR A 90 12.74 -9.19 3.61
N LEU A 91 11.57 -8.57 3.62
CA LEU A 91 11.25 -7.59 4.66
C LEU A 91 11.39 -8.23 6.04
N ARG A 92 12.16 -7.59 6.88
CA ARG A 92 12.34 -7.98 8.28
C ARG A 92 12.29 -6.73 9.13
N CYS A 93 11.32 -6.68 10.00
CA CYS A 93 11.19 -5.65 11.01
C CYS A 93 10.87 -6.28 12.36
N ARG A 94 11.31 -5.64 13.42
CA ARG A 94 10.97 -6.02 14.80
C ARG A 94 10.60 -4.77 15.53
N ASN A 95 9.34 -4.65 15.87
CA ASN A 95 8.76 -3.47 16.50
C ASN A 95 9.33 -2.15 15.92
N GLY A 96 8.58 -1.19 15.73
CA GLY A 96 9.15 0.05 15.27
C GLY A 96 8.19 0.94 14.53
N PHE A 97 7.05 0.43 14.13
CA PHE A 97 6.06 1.22 13.39
C PHE A 97 4.78 1.42 14.20
N ASP A 98 4.31 2.64 14.21
CA ASP A 98 3.05 3.04 14.83
C ASP A 98 1.89 2.85 13.87
N ALA A 99 2.18 2.89 12.57
CA ALA A 99 1.24 2.53 11.52
C ALA A 99 1.91 1.76 10.36
N ILE A 100 1.12 0.93 9.66
CA ILE A 100 1.50 0.27 8.41
C ILE A 100 0.39 0.51 7.41
N GLY A 101 0.73 0.99 6.19
CA GLY A 101 -0.21 1.19 5.10
C GLY A 101 -0.08 0.11 4.03
N LEU A 102 -1.19 -0.56 3.70
CA LEU A 102 -1.25 -1.59 2.66
C LEU A 102 -2.26 -1.15 1.60
N VAL A 103 -1.78 -0.54 0.52
CA VAL A 103 -2.67 -0.01 -0.52
C VAL A 103 -2.46 -0.78 -1.81
N PHE A 104 -3.48 -1.55 -2.20
CA PHE A 104 -3.51 -2.37 -3.42
C PHE A 104 -2.32 -3.31 -3.59
N ILE A 105 -1.85 -3.90 -2.48
CA ILE A 105 -0.82 -4.94 -2.48
C ILE A 105 -1.49 -6.29 -2.70
N HIS A 106 -1.05 -7.00 -3.73
CA HIS A 106 -1.63 -8.29 -4.10
C HIS A 106 -0.56 -9.37 -4.13
N PHE A 107 -0.76 -10.40 -3.34
CA PHE A 107 0.09 -11.60 -3.30
C PHE A 107 -0.71 -12.84 -3.70
N ARG A 108 0.01 -13.86 -4.14
CA ARG A 108 -0.55 -15.20 -4.18
C ARG A 108 -0.79 -15.71 -2.75
N PRO A 109 -1.80 -16.56 -2.53
CA PRO A 109 -2.17 -17.02 -1.17
C PRO A 109 -1.00 -17.53 -0.34
N GLU A 110 -0.07 -18.26 -0.96
CA GLU A 110 1.08 -18.87 -0.27
C GLU A 110 2.03 -17.83 0.33
N GLN A 111 2.06 -16.62 -0.24
CA GLN A 111 2.89 -15.52 0.20
C GLN A 111 2.13 -14.54 1.09
N ARG A 112 0.83 -14.39 0.84
CA ARG A 112 -0.06 -13.41 1.47
C ARG A 112 -0.12 -13.59 2.98
N THR A 113 -0.53 -14.75 3.43
CA THR A 113 -0.72 -15.05 4.86
C THR A 113 0.59 -14.88 5.64
N ALA A 114 1.69 -15.42 5.11
CA ALA A 114 2.99 -15.28 5.75
C ALA A 114 3.44 -13.81 5.85
N PHE A 115 3.17 -13.01 4.81
CA PHE A 115 3.48 -11.58 4.81
C PHE A 115 2.62 -10.82 5.83
N HIS A 116 1.30 -11.03 5.82
CA HIS A 116 0.40 -10.35 6.76
C HIS A 116 0.73 -10.70 8.22
N HIS A 117 1.02 -11.96 8.53
CA HIS A 117 1.45 -12.37 9.87
C HIS A 117 2.76 -11.69 10.29
N HIS A 118 3.72 -11.55 9.35
CA HIS A 118 4.98 -10.88 9.65
C HIS A 118 4.79 -9.39 9.99
N LEU A 119 3.80 -8.72 9.41
CA LEU A 119 3.53 -7.31 9.70
C LEU A 119 3.13 -7.08 11.16
N HIS A 120 2.51 -8.08 11.81
CA HIS A 120 2.23 -8.00 13.24
C HIS A 120 3.51 -7.79 14.07
N ASP A 121 4.60 -8.46 13.70
CA ASP A 121 5.88 -8.31 14.41
C ASP A 121 6.53 -6.94 14.18
N CYS A 122 6.13 -6.25 13.11
CA CYS A 122 6.64 -4.92 12.78
C CYS A 122 5.96 -3.80 13.56
N LEU A 123 4.74 -4.05 14.08
CA LEU A 123 3.97 -3.03 14.79
C LEU A 123 4.47 -2.82 16.22
N ASN A 124 4.46 -1.57 16.65
CA ASN A 124 4.50 -1.20 18.05
C ASN A 124 3.21 -1.65 18.76
N LYS A 125 3.26 -1.79 20.08
CA LYS A 125 2.04 -2.04 20.87
C LYS A 125 1.05 -0.89 20.68
N GLY A 126 -0.15 -1.22 20.21
CA GLY A 126 -1.20 -0.24 19.89
C GLY A 126 -1.06 0.35 18.48
N GLY A 127 -0.10 -0.11 17.68
CA GLY A 127 0.04 0.28 16.28
C GLY A 127 -1.12 -0.22 15.42
N ILE A 128 -1.31 0.41 14.27
CA ILE A 128 -2.49 0.24 13.41
C ILE A 128 -2.06 -0.16 11.99
N ILE A 129 -2.81 -1.08 11.37
CA ILE A 129 -2.72 -1.35 9.92
C ILE A 129 -3.89 -0.65 9.24
N ILE A 130 -3.58 0.16 8.22
CA ILE A 130 -4.55 0.76 7.30
C ILE A 130 -4.40 0.03 5.97
N ALA A 131 -5.47 -0.63 5.51
CA ALA A 131 -5.40 -1.46 4.32
C ALA A 131 -6.58 -1.21 3.38
N GLU A 132 -6.31 -1.10 2.08
CA GLU A 132 -7.29 -1.13 1.00
C GLU A 132 -6.87 -2.11 -0.06
N PHE A 133 -7.77 -3.01 -0.43
CA PHE A 133 -7.54 -4.07 -1.41
C PHE A 133 -8.71 -4.18 -2.37
N PHE A 134 -8.45 -4.73 -3.56
CA PHE A 134 -9.53 -5.10 -4.47
C PHE A 134 -10.23 -6.37 -4.01
N HIS A 135 -11.56 -6.31 -3.97
CA HIS A 135 -12.42 -7.45 -3.68
C HIS A 135 -12.47 -8.44 -4.86
N LYS A 136 -12.80 -9.69 -4.62
CA LYS A 136 -12.93 -10.75 -5.65
C LYS A 136 -13.87 -10.38 -6.80
N ARG A 137 -14.90 -9.54 -6.55
CA ARG A 137 -15.81 -9.01 -7.59
C ARG A 137 -15.10 -8.08 -8.59
N GLN A 138 -13.89 -7.60 -8.26
CA GLN A 138 -13.11 -6.75 -9.16
C GLN A 138 -12.82 -7.40 -10.52
N LEU A 139 -12.84 -8.73 -10.62
CA LEU A 139 -12.70 -9.42 -11.92
C LEU A 139 -13.78 -9.04 -12.94
N GLU A 140 -14.94 -8.57 -12.48
CA GLU A 140 -16.03 -8.10 -13.35
C GLU A 140 -15.76 -6.68 -13.88
N ASN A 141 -14.82 -5.95 -13.27
CA ASN A 141 -14.44 -4.60 -13.63
C ASN A 141 -13.14 -4.57 -14.46
N LYS A 142 -12.89 -3.45 -15.15
CA LYS A 142 -11.68 -3.22 -15.95
C LYS A 142 -10.85 -2.05 -15.44
N THR A 143 -10.91 -1.81 -14.15
CA THR A 143 -10.43 -0.58 -13.51
C THR A 143 -9.18 -0.75 -12.65
N GLY A 144 -8.53 -1.90 -12.74
CA GLY A 144 -7.34 -2.23 -11.96
C GLY A 144 -7.45 -3.60 -11.30
N GLY A 145 -6.47 -3.92 -10.47
CA GLY A 145 -6.36 -5.20 -9.80
C GLY A 145 -5.71 -6.30 -10.64
N PRO A 146 -5.29 -7.40 -9.99
CA PRO A 146 -4.75 -8.57 -10.67
C PRO A 146 -5.84 -9.35 -11.40
N PRO A 147 -5.50 -10.02 -12.53
CA PRO A 147 -6.47 -10.81 -13.30
C PRO A 147 -6.77 -12.18 -12.66
N ALA A 148 -6.21 -12.50 -11.52
CA ALA A 148 -6.30 -13.78 -10.84
C ALA A 148 -7.10 -13.64 -9.54
N VAL A 149 -8.22 -14.36 -9.42
CA VAL A 149 -9.15 -14.27 -8.28
C VAL A 149 -8.48 -14.58 -6.94
N GLU A 150 -7.52 -15.51 -6.96
CA GLU A 150 -6.76 -15.91 -5.77
C GLU A 150 -5.84 -14.80 -5.21
N MET A 151 -5.61 -13.75 -5.99
CA MET A 151 -4.85 -12.56 -5.56
C MET A 151 -5.74 -11.42 -5.07
N LEU A 152 -7.07 -11.59 -5.16
CA LEU A 152 -8.07 -10.66 -4.67
C LEU A 152 -8.56 -11.12 -3.31
N TYR A 153 -9.26 -10.24 -2.60
CA TYR A 153 -9.61 -10.47 -1.21
C TYR A 153 -11.13 -10.57 -1.00
N ASP A 154 -11.52 -11.21 0.08
CA ASP A 154 -12.83 -11.07 0.70
C ASP A 154 -12.68 -10.84 2.21
N GLU A 155 -13.76 -10.44 2.85
CA GLU A 155 -13.75 -10.14 4.29
C GLU A 155 -13.27 -11.33 5.14
N LYS A 156 -13.67 -12.54 4.78
CA LYS A 156 -13.32 -13.75 5.54
C LYS A 156 -11.81 -13.98 5.53
N GLU A 157 -11.18 -13.90 4.35
CA GLU A 157 -9.74 -14.07 4.20
C GLU A 157 -8.96 -12.99 4.95
N LEU A 158 -9.43 -11.73 4.90
CA LEU A 158 -8.77 -10.64 5.64
C LEU A 158 -8.86 -10.87 7.15
N ARG A 159 -9.99 -11.35 7.66
CA ARG A 159 -10.14 -11.68 9.10
C ARG A 159 -9.23 -12.83 9.53
N GLU A 160 -9.00 -13.80 8.65
CA GLU A 160 -8.09 -14.91 8.90
C GLU A 160 -6.62 -14.46 8.82
N ASP A 161 -6.24 -13.71 7.79
CA ASP A 161 -4.88 -13.27 7.55
C ASP A 161 -4.34 -12.28 8.60
N PHE A 162 -5.21 -11.44 9.17
CA PHE A 162 -4.79 -10.44 10.16
C PHE A 162 -4.94 -10.89 11.63
N GLN A 163 -5.27 -12.16 11.89
CA GLN A 163 -5.19 -12.66 13.25
C GLN A 163 -3.73 -12.63 13.79
N PRO A 164 -3.50 -12.30 15.06
CA PRO A 164 -4.47 -12.06 16.14
C PRO A 164 -4.89 -10.58 16.31
N LEU A 165 -4.68 -9.73 15.32
CA LEU A 165 -5.03 -8.31 15.42
C LEU A 165 -6.55 -8.13 15.51
N ARG A 166 -6.97 -7.13 16.29
CA ARG A 166 -8.36 -6.69 16.33
C ARG A 166 -8.66 -5.86 15.08
N ILE A 167 -9.72 -6.19 14.38
CA ILE A 167 -10.21 -5.40 13.25
C ILE A 167 -11.25 -4.41 13.77
N ASP A 168 -10.92 -3.13 13.71
CA ASP A 168 -11.80 -2.04 14.16
C ASP A 168 -12.76 -1.58 13.08
N LEU A 169 -12.35 -1.68 11.81
CA LEU A 169 -13.14 -1.32 10.64
C LEU A 169 -12.86 -2.32 9.51
N ILE A 170 -13.88 -2.86 8.91
CA ILE A 170 -13.83 -3.57 7.64
C ILE A 170 -15.11 -3.29 6.86
N GLU A 171 -14.97 -2.86 5.63
CA GLU A 171 -16.09 -2.49 4.77
C GLU A 171 -15.82 -2.94 3.33
N GLU A 172 -16.83 -3.53 2.71
CA GLU A 172 -16.83 -3.77 1.27
C GLU A 172 -17.58 -2.62 0.59
N LYS A 173 -16.92 -1.90 -0.31
CA LYS A 173 -17.49 -0.76 -1.01
C LYS A 173 -17.26 -0.85 -2.51
N LYS A 174 -18.27 -0.45 -3.26
CA LYS A 174 -18.12 -0.12 -4.67
C LYS A 174 -17.82 1.37 -4.78
N ILE A 175 -16.68 1.72 -5.35
CA ILE A 175 -16.22 3.10 -5.48
C ILE A 175 -15.97 3.47 -6.94
N HIS A 176 -15.92 4.76 -7.23
CA HIS A 176 -15.46 5.26 -8.51
C HIS A 176 -14.03 5.79 -8.38
N MET A 177 -13.08 5.02 -8.88
CA MET A 177 -11.66 5.39 -8.84
C MET A 177 -11.32 6.44 -9.88
N ALA A 178 -10.44 7.36 -9.53
CA ALA A 178 -9.86 8.38 -10.41
C ALA A 178 -8.36 8.57 -10.07
N GLU A 179 -7.63 7.48 -9.94
CA GLU A 179 -6.23 7.47 -9.50
C GLU A 179 -5.30 7.13 -10.68
N GLY A 180 -4.80 8.16 -11.38
CA GLY A 180 -3.91 8.00 -12.52
C GLY A 180 -4.54 7.26 -13.71
N SER A 181 -3.68 6.62 -14.51
CA SER A 181 -4.10 6.02 -15.79
C SER A 181 -4.69 4.62 -15.65
N TYR A 182 -4.32 3.88 -14.60
CA TYR A 182 -4.69 2.48 -14.41
C TYR A 182 -5.82 2.24 -13.41
N HIS A 183 -6.19 3.25 -12.63
CA HIS A 183 -7.28 3.17 -11.66
C HIS A 183 -8.37 4.19 -12.02
N LYS A 184 -9.17 3.88 -13.06
CA LYS A 184 -10.26 4.74 -13.54
C LYS A 184 -11.54 3.95 -13.73
N GLY A 185 -12.63 4.38 -13.07
CA GLY A 185 -13.96 3.81 -13.18
C GLY A 185 -14.39 3.08 -11.93
N VAL A 186 -15.42 2.23 -12.06
CA VAL A 186 -15.99 1.50 -10.94
C VAL A 186 -15.02 0.40 -10.48
N ALA A 187 -14.83 0.30 -9.18
CA ALA A 187 -14.04 -0.74 -8.52
C ALA A 187 -14.75 -1.29 -7.29
N ASP A 188 -14.49 -2.56 -7.01
CA ASP A 188 -14.95 -3.30 -5.83
C ASP A 188 -13.78 -3.71 -4.95
#